data_eafb1be307552d03e3508a629edc3562
#
_entry.id   eafb1be307552d03e3508a629edc3562
#
_cell.length_a   1.000
_cell.length_b   1.000
_cell.length_c   1.000
_cell.angle_alpha   90.00
_cell.angle_beta   90.00
_cell.angle_gamma   90.00
#
_symmetry.space_group_name_H-M   'P 1'
#
loop_
_entity.id
_entity.type
_entity.pdbx_description
1 polymer ?
#
loop_
_entity_poly.entity_id
_entity_poly.type
_entity_poly.pdbx_seq_one_letter_code
_entity_poly.pdbx_strand_id
1 'polypeptide(L)'
;NIIDTPGHVDFTVEVERSLRVLDGAVTVLCAKGGVEPQTETVWRQADEYKVPRMIYVNKMDIMGADFYRVLTMIDERLKCNAVPIQLPIGSEAFFKGNIDLLTMKANVFYDELGKDVRVEEIPEDMVDLANEYHEKLLDAVTALDDDLAMKYLEGEEITVPEIKAVIRKATIANEMVPVVCGTSYKNKGVQEVLDAVVDYMPSPLDKKGIKGVNPETEEEDFRPASDDAPFSALAFKIATDPYVGKLCYFRVYSGTLEKGSTVLNCTKGTKERLGRILQMHANHREDIDMVYAGDIAAAVGVKNTTTGDTFCDEDHPIILESMVFPEPVIEVAIEPKTKAGQEKMGIALSKLAEEDPTFRTYTNKETGQTIIAGM
;
A
#
# COMPACT_ATOMS: atom_id res chain seq x y z
N ASN A 1 -8.04 -6.16 0.84
CA ASN A 1 -6.93 -6.47 -0.07
C ASN A 1 -5.61 -5.98 0.50
N ILE A 2 -4.54 -6.78 0.39
CA ILE A 2 -3.20 -6.45 0.87
C ILE A 2 -2.24 -6.58 -0.30
N ILE A 3 -1.44 -5.53 -0.54
CA ILE A 3 -0.35 -5.54 -1.50
C ILE A 3 0.95 -5.46 -0.71
N ASP A 4 1.79 -6.49 -0.80
CA ASP A 4 3.12 -6.49 -0.22
C ASP A 4 4.13 -6.02 -1.28
N THR A 5 4.94 -5.03 -0.92
CA THR A 5 5.96 -4.47 -1.80
C THR A 5 7.35 -4.67 -1.20
N PRO A 6 8.34 -5.12 -2.01
CA PRO A 6 9.71 -5.22 -1.55
C PRO A 6 10.28 -3.86 -1.17
N GLY A 7 11.09 -3.81 -0.11
CA GLY A 7 11.78 -2.58 0.35
C GLY A 7 13.13 -2.32 -0.33
N HIS A 8 13.46 -3.00 -1.43
CA HIS A 8 14.74 -2.84 -2.12
C HIS A 8 14.63 -1.86 -3.29
N VAL A 9 15.69 -1.11 -3.56
CA VAL A 9 15.73 -0.07 -4.61
C VAL A 9 15.35 -0.59 -6.00
N ASP A 10 15.68 -1.84 -6.32
CA ASP A 10 15.39 -2.46 -7.62
C ASP A 10 13.88 -2.61 -7.89
N PHE A 11 13.04 -2.48 -6.86
CA PHE A 11 11.58 -2.62 -6.95
C PHE A 11 10.81 -1.29 -6.84
N THR A 12 11.49 -0.16 -7.05
CA THR A 12 10.88 1.18 -6.95
C THR A 12 9.65 1.32 -7.86
N VAL A 13 9.70 0.77 -9.09
CA VAL A 13 8.58 0.79 -10.04
C VAL A 13 7.37 -0.03 -9.53
N GLU A 14 7.63 -1.15 -8.84
CA GLU A 14 6.54 -1.94 -8.24
C GLU A 14 5.86 -1.19 -7.08
N VAL A 15 6.66 -0.48 -6.28
CA VAL A 15 6.13 0.38 -5.21
C VAL A 15 5.26 1.49 -5.82
N GLU A 16 5.74 2.16 -6.86
CA GLU A 16 5.02 3.25 -7.52
C GLU A 16 3.68 2.78 -8.12
N ARG A 17 3.68 1.65 -8.84
CA ARG A 17 2.45 1.02 -9.33
C ARG A 17 1.46 0.70 -8.22
N SER A 18 1.97 0.24 -7.08
CA SER A 18 1.15 -0.08 -5.91
C SER A 18 0.56 1.18 -5.29
N LEU A 19 1.37 2.23 -5.09
CA LEU A 19 0.91 3.51 -4.53
C LEU A 19 -0.27 4.11 -5.29
N ARG A 20 -0.33 3.90 -6.60
CA ARG A 20 -1.41 4.39 -7.46
C ARG A 20 -2.77 3.76 -7.14
N VAL A 21 -2.79 2.54 -6.64
CA VAL A 21 -4.02 1.77 -6.38
C VAL A 21 -4.31 1.54 -4.91
N LEU A 22 -3.48 2.07 -3.99
CA LEU A 22 -3.68 1.93 -2.56
C LEU A 22 -4.71 2.92 -2.02
N ASP A 23 -5.45 2.50 -0.99
CA ASP A 23 -6.22 3.41 -0.15
C ASP A 23 -5.37 3.96 0.98
N GLY A 24 -4.50 3.14 1.54
CA GLY A 24 -3.55 3.52 2.56
C GLY A 24 -2.36 2.58 2.61
N ALA A 25 -1.31 2.93 3.34
CA ALA A 25 -0.08 2.15 3.44
C ALA A 25 0.39 1.99 4.88
N VAL A 26 0.95 0.82 5.19
CA VAL A 26 1.70 0.58 6.43
C VAL A 26 3.18 0.60 6.09
N THR A 27 3.89 1.62 6.56
CA THR A 27 5.34 1.73 6.39
C THR A 27 6.03 0.93 7.49
N VAL A 28 6.70 -0.15 7.11
CA VAL A 28 7.38 -1.04 8.05
C VAL A 28 8.84 -0.63 8.21
N LEU A 29 9.21 -0.17 9.40
CA LEU A 29 10.58 0.21 9.75
C LEU A 29 11.23 -0.85 10.64
N CYS A 30 12.53 -1.08 10.47
CA CYS A 30 13.28 -1.94 11.36
C CYS A 30 13.67 -1.17 12.64
N ALA A 31 13.36 -1.71 13.82
CA ALA A 31 13.71 -1.08 15.11
C ALA A 31 15.21 -0.82 15.27
N LYS A 32 16.06 -1.57 14.56
CA LYS A 32 17.51 -1.37 14.52
C LYS A 32 17.96 -0.42 13.41
N GLY A 33 17.42 -0.55 12.20
CA GLY A 33 17.80 0.28 11.04
C GLY A 33 17.18 1.67 11.09
N GLY A 34 15.93 1.76 11.52
CA GLY A 34 15.15 2.99 11.51
C GLY A 34 14.79 3.43 10.10
N VAL A 35 14.91 4.72 9.84
CA VAL A 35 14.67 5.31 8.52
C VAL A 35 15.93 5.18 7.66
N GLU A 36 15.83 4.42 6.59
CA GLU A 36 16.89 4.18 5.61
C GLU A 36 16.66 5.05 4.36
N PRO A 37 17.68 5.28 3.49
CA PRO A 37 17.52 6.09 2.28
C PRO A 37 16.37 5.65 1.38
N GLN A 38 16.15 4.33 1.28
CA GLN A 38 15.03 3.78 0.52
C GLN A 38 13.67 4.17 1.13
N THR A 39 13.58 4.20 2.46
CA THR A 39 12.39 4.67 3.16
C THR A 39 12.04 6.10 2.77
N GLU A 40 13.04 7.00 2.72
CA GLU A 40 12.83 8.39 2.33
C GLU A 40 12.34 8.53 0.89
N THR A 41 12.84 7.68 -0.02
CA THR A 41 12.41 7.67 -1.42
C THR A 41 10.95 7.25 -1.56
N VAL A 42 10.58 6.11 -0.97
CA VAL A 42 9.20 5.60 -0.99
C VAL A 42 8.24 6.53 -0.26
N TRP A 43 8.71 7.17 0.81
CA TRP A 43 7.91 8.13 1.56
C TRP A 43 7.53 9.34 0.71
N ARG A 44 8.50 9.92 -0.04
CA ARG A 44 8.23 11.04 -0.97
C ARG A 44 7.29 10.64 -2.10
N GLN A 45 7.44 9.44 -2.67
CA GLN A 45 6.50 8.93 -3.66
C GLN A 45 5.07 8.83 -3.09
N ALA A 46 4.94 8.32 -1.86
CA ALA A 46 3.63 8.26 -1.19
C ALA A 46 3.05 9.65 -0.90
N ASP A 47 3.88 10.69 -0.68
CA ASP A 47 3.43 12.08 -0.56
C ASP A 47 2.86 12.61 -1.89
N GLU A 48 3.50 12.32 -3.02
CA GLU A 48 3.01 12.71 -4.36
C GLU A 48 1.63 12.13 -4.64
N TYR A 49 1.40 10.87 -4.29
CA TYR A 49 0.11 10.19 -4.44
C TYR A 49 -0.87 10.48 -3.28
N LYS A 50 -0.47 11.27 -2.28
CA LYS A 50 -1.27 11.60 -1.09
C LYS A 50 -1.85 10.36 -0.41
N VAL A 51 -1.06 9.30 -0.31
CA VAL A 51 -1.48 8.05 0.31
C VAL A 51 -1.43 8.17 1.83
N PRO A 52 -2.56 8.00 2.55
CA PRO A 52 -2.58 7.93 4.00
C PRO A 52 -1.70 6.81 4.54
N ARG A 53 -0.98 7.07 5.64
CA ARG A 53 0.03 6.13 6.14
C ARG A 53 -0.04 5.97 7.64
N MET A 54 0.36 4.79 8.10
CA MET A 54 0.79 4.52 9.45
C MET A 54 2.18 3.88 9.45
N ILE A 55 2.88 3.94 10.57
CA ILE A 55 4.21 3.35 10.71
C ILE A 55 4.14 2.17 11.68
N TYR A 56 4.76 1.06 11.29
CA TYR A 56 4.99 -0.09 12.14
C TYR A 56 6.49 -0.30 12.38
N VAL A 57 6.95 -0.07 13.61
CA VAL A 57 8.32 -0.33 14.02
C VAL A 57 8.46 -1.81 14.37
N ASN A 58 9.00 -2.58 13.42
CA ASN A 58 9.10 -4.03 13.45
C ASN A 58 10.47 -4.49 13.97
N LYS A 59 10.56 -5.77 14.33
CA LYS A 59 11.78 -6.43 14.84
C LYS A 59 12.25 -5.84 16.17
N MET A 60 11.31 -5.56 17.07
CA MET A 60 11.63 -5.10 18.43
C MET A 60 12.45 -6.11 19.26
N ASP A 61 12.52 -7.36 18.82
CA ASP A 61 13.19 -8.49 19.46
C ASP A 61 14.66 -8.70 19.04
N ILE A 62 15.18 -7.93 18.09
CA ILE A 62 16.57 -8.11 17.62
C ILE A 62 17.55 -7.22 18.41
N MET A 63 18.81 -7.65 18.47
CA MET A 63 19.89 -6.89 19.10
C MET A 63 20.10 -5.53 18.45
N GLY A 64 20.07 -4.45 19.23
CA GLY A 64 20.16 -3.06 18.81
C GLY A 64 18.81 -2.45 18.42
N ALA A 65 17.68 -3.08 18.76
CA ALA A 65 16.36 -2.50 18.61
C ALA A 65 16.14 -1.34 19.57
N ASP A 66 15.77 -0.18 19.05
CA ASP A 66 15.51 1.04 19.82
C ASP A 66 14.36 1.83 19.19
N PHE A 67 13.19 1.75 19.78
CA PHE A 67 11.97 2.42 19.33
C PHE A 67 12.10 3.95 19.36
N TYR A 68 12.65 4.50 20.44
CA TYR A 68 12.71 5.95 20.63
C TYR A 68 13.69 6.60 19.68
N ARG A 69 14.81 5.93 19.39
CA ARG A 69 15.74 6.37 18.35
C ARG A 69 15.07 6.37 16.97
N VAL A 70 14.23 5.37 16.68
CA VAL A 70 13.48 5.34 15.41
C VAL A 70 12.49 6.51 15.32
N LEU A 71 11.79 6.85 16.41
CA LEU A 71 10.91 8.03 16.45
C LEU A 71 11.68 9.32 16.13
N THR A 72 12.87 9.50 16.73
CA THR A 72 13.73 10.65 16.42
C THR A 72 14.13 10.67 14.94
N MET A 73 14.48 9.51 14.36
CA MET A 73 14.82 9.43 12.94
C MET A 73 13.62 9.75 12.03
N ILE A 74 12.41 9.35 12.41
CA ILE A 74 11.19 9.70 11.67
C ILE A 74 10.99 11.21 11.64
N ASP A 75 11.08 11.86 12.78
CA ASP A 75 10.94 13.32 12.89
C ASP A 75 12.00 14.06 12.06
N GLU A 76 13.27 13.69 12.20
CA GLU A 76 14.38 14.34 11.50
C GLU A 76 14.36 14.15 9.98
N ARG A 77 14.03 12.93 9.49
CA ARG A 77 14.20 12.54 8.09
C ARG A 77 12.92 12.57 7.29
N LEU A 78 11.79 12.14 7.87
CA LEU A 78 10.50 12.10 7.17
C LEU A 78 9.70 13.38 7.38
N LYS A 79 9.99 14.14 8.46
CA LYS A 79 9.36 15.45 8.79
C LYS A 79 7.83 15.39 8.74
N CYS A 80 7.26 14.32 9.26
CA CYS A 80 5.83 14.12 9.35
C CYS A 80 5.37 14.19 10.80
N ASN A 81 4.09 14.45 11.03
CA ASN A 81 3.47 14.43 12.35
C ASN A 81 3.26 12.97 12.81
N ALA A 82 4.35 12.28 13.17
CA ALA A 82 4.33 10.91 13.63
C ALA A 82 4.01 10.86 15.12
N VAL A 83 2.89 10.22 15.46
CA VAL A 83 2.38 10.15 16.83
C VAL A 83 2.33 8.70 17.27
N PRO A 84 3.13 8.29 18.27
CA PRO A 84 3.02 6.97 18.88
C PRO A 84 1.67 6.79 19.55
N ILE A 85 0.99 5.70 19.21
CA ILE A 85 -0.23 5.25 19.89
C ILE A 85 0.04 4.05 20.79
N GLN A 86 1.27 3.54 20.74
CA GLN A 86 1.79 2.44 21.58
C GLN A 86 3.23 2.72 22.00
N LEU A 87 3.63 2.17 23.14
CA LEU A 87 5.02 2.10 23.57
C LEU A 87 5.44 0.65 23.78
N PRO A 88 6.68 0.25 23.44
CA PRO A 88 7.16 -1.10 23.69
C PRO A 88 7.48 -1.32 25.18
N ILE A 89 7.15 -2.51 25.69
CA ILE A 89 7.58 -2.96 27.00
C ILE A 89 8.83 -3.82 26.81
N GLY A 90 9.98 -3.22 27.12
CA GLY A 90 11.29 -3.81 26.86
C GLY A 90 11.71 -3.74 25.40
N SER A 91 12.89 -4.24 25.10
CA SER A 91 13.47 -4.31 23.75
C SER A 91 14.38 -5.53 23.65
N GLU A 92 14.75 -5.91 22.44
CA GLU A 92 15.59 -7.08 22.17
C GLU A 92 15.01 -8.37 22.77
N ALA A 93 15.84 -9.16 23.46
CA ALA A 93 15.39 -10.39 24.11
C ALA A 93 14.35 -10.15 25.22
N PHE A 94 14.22 -8.92 25.70
CA PHE A 94 13.30 -8.54 26.77
C PHE A 94 12.00 -7.91 26.24
N PHE A 95 11.80 -7.83 24.93
CA PHE A 95 10.54 -7.36 24.36
C PHE A 95 9.39 -8.31 24.69
N LYS A 96 8.49 -7.86 25.56
CA LYS A 96 7.42 -8.70 26.14
C LYS A 96 6.00 -8.14 25.96
N GLY A 97 5.84 -6.94 25.44
CA GLY A 97 4.51 -6.34 25.30
C GLY A 97 4.52 -4.93 24.71
N ASN A 98 3.33 -4.37 24.60
CA ASN A 98 3.09 -3.00 24.21
C ASN A 98 2.16 -2.32 25.21
N ILE A 99 2.41 -1.04 25.51
CA ILE A 99 1.47 -0.18 26.22
C ILE A 99 0.57 0.48 25.17
N ASP A 100 -0.73 0.33 25.30
CA ASP A 100 -1.71 1.09 24.54
C ASP A 100 -1.92 2.45 25.20
N LEU A 101 -1.52 3.51 24.53
CA LEU A 101 -1.62 4.89 25.03
C LEU A 101 -3.04 5.45 25.01
N LEU A 102 -3.98 4.81 24.32
CA LEU A 102 -5.38 5.25 24.32
C LEU A 102 -6.11 4.75 25.56
N THR A 103 -5.91 3.47 25.91
CA THR A 103 -6.56 2.82 27.04
C THR A 103 -5.74 2.85 28.33
N MET A 104 -4.48 3.25 28.23
CA MET A 104 -3.48 3.22 29.32
C MET A 104 -3.41 1.85 30.01
N LYS A 105 -3.32 0.80 29.18
CA LYS A 105 -3.16 -0.59 29.58
C LYS A 105 -1.99 -1.23 28.85
N ALA A 106 -1.46 -2.31 29.39
CA ALA A 106 -0.39 -3.09 28.81
C ALA A 106 -0.92 -4.38 28.18
N ASN A 107 -0.57 -4.63 26.90
CA ASN A 107 -0.76 -5.92 26.25
C ASN A 107 0.53 -6.73 26.38
N VAL A 108 0.53 -7.76 27.23
CA VAL A 108 1.70 -8.56 27.56
C VAL A 108 1.64 -9.92 26.87
N PHE A 109 2.71 -10.31 26.19
CA PHE A 109 2.83 -11.58 25.47
C PHE A 109 3.47 -12.64 26.38
N TYR A 110 2.72 -13.70 26.70
CA TYR A 110 3.14 -14.75 27.60
C TYR A 110 3.77 -15.97 26.91
N ASP A 111 3.68 -16.02 25.59
CA ASP A 111 4.29 -17.09 24.79
C ASP A 111 5.23 -16.51 23.71
N GLU A 112 6.03 -17.38 23.10
CA GLU A 112 7.00 -16.97 22.07
C GLU A 112 6.35 -16.61 20.72
N LEU A 113 5.12 -17.05 20.47
CA LEU A 113 4.40 -16.90 19.22
C LEU A 113 3.28 -15.85 19.28
N GLY A 114 3.21 -15.06 20.37
CA GLY A 114 2.22 -13.98 20.51
C GLY A 114 0.76 -14.44 20.46
N LYS A 115 0.47 -15.66 20.92
CA LYS A 115 -0.89 -16.23 20.97
C LYS A 115 -1.58 -15.97 22.30
N ASP A 116 -0.83 -16.02 23.41
CA ASP A 116 -1.32 -15.71 24.77
C ASP A 116 -1.01 -14.24 25.06
N VAL A 117 -1.97 -13.37 24.74
CA VAL A 117 -1.90 -11.92 25.00
C VAL A 117 -2.83 -11.58 26.16
N ARG A 118 -2.30 -10.93 27.19
CA ARG A 118 -3.08 -10.52 28.36
C ARG A 118 -3.01 -9.03 28.56
N VAL A 119 -4.17 -8.44 28.88
CA VAL A 119 -4.28 -7.02 29.22
C VAL A 119 -4.00 -6.88 30.71
N GLU A 120 -3.03 -6.07 31.06
CA GLU A 120 -2.55 -5.85 32.42
C GLU A 120 -2.40 -4.34 32.70
N GLU A 121 -2.11 -4.01 33.96
CA GLU A 121 -1.70 -2.66 34.33
C GLU A 121 -0.31 -2.36 33.76
N ILE A 122 -0.04 -1.08 33.49
CA ILE A 122 1.26 -0.61 33.04
C ILE A 122 2.31 -0.93 34.10
N PRO A 123 3.49 -1.48 33.72
CA PRO A 123 4.60 -1.69 34.67
C PRO A 123 4.94 -0.40 35.42
N GLU A 124 5.18 -0.49 36.74
CA GLU A 124 5.40 0.68 37.60
C GLU A 124 6.53 1.59 37.11
N ASP A 125 7.60 1.01 36.57
CA ASP A 125 8.75 1.72 36.01
C ASP A 125 8.48 2.41 34.66
N MET A 126 7.32 2.17 34.04
CA MET A 126 6.92 2.76 32.78
C MET A 126 5.72 3.73 32.89
N VAL A 127 5.12 3.86 34.07
CA VAL A 127 3.92 4.68 34.26
C VAL A 127 4.17 6.15 33.90
N ASP A 128 5.28 6.73 34.36
CA ASP A 128 5.61 8.13 34.10
C ASP A 128 5.83 8.39 32.61
N LEU A 129 6.55 7.47 31.94
CA LEU A 129 6.79 7.53 30.50
C LEU A 129 5.48 7.38 29.72
N ALA A 130 4.62 6.44 30.11
CA ALA A 130 3.32 6.24 29.48
C ALA A 130 2.44 7.48 29.61
N ASN A 131 2.41 8.12 30.77
CA ASN A 131 1.67 9.36 30.99
C ASN A 131 2.22 10.48 30.09
N GLU A 132 3.54 10.66 30.02
CA GLU A 132 4.17 11.67 29.16
C GLU A 132 3.75 11.48 27.69
N TYR A 133 3.77 10.25 27.19
CA TYR A 133 3.38 9.98 25.79
C TYR A 133 1.87 10.00 25.57
N HIS A 134 1.07 9.69 26.58
CA HIS A 134 -0.38 9.88 26.54
C HIS A 134 -0.73 11.38 26.44
N GLU A 135 -0.10 12.24 27.23
CA GLU A 135 -0.26 13.69 27.14
C GLU A 135 0.13 14.22 25.76
N LYS A 136 1.28 13.79 25.22
CA LYS A 136 1.69 14.14 23.82
C LYS A 136 0.66 13.68 22.79
N LEU A 137 0.06 12.49 22.96
CA LEU A 137 -1.02 12.02 22.09
C LEU A 137 -2.25 12.91 22.19
N LEU A 138 -2.68 13.27 23.41
CA LEU A 138 -3.81 14.19 23.64
C LEU A 138 -3.54 15.57 23.02
N ASP A 139 -2.34 16.12 23.22
CA ASP A 139 -1.94 17.39 22.60
C ASP A 139 -2.02 17.32 21.08
N ALA A 140 -1.54 16.22 20.48
CA ALA A 140 -1.57 16.03 19.04
C ALA A 140 -3.00 15.93 18.48
N VAL A 141 -3.92 15.20 19.14
CA VAL A 141 -5.30 15.06 18.66
C VAL A 141 -6.13 16.32 18.92
N THR A 142 -5.92 17.00 20.03
CA THR A 142 -6.63 18.26 20.35
C THR A 142 -6.18 19.41 19.44
N ALA A 143 -4.94 19.41 18.98
CA ALA A 143 -4.46 20.37 17.97
C ALA A 143 -5.13 20.22 16.59
N LEU A 144 -5.79 19.09 16.34
CA LEU A 144 -6.43 18.77 15.06
C LEU A 144 -7.96 18.78 15.10
N ASP A 145 -8.55 19.01 16.28
CA ASP A 145 -10.01 19.04 16.45
C ASP A 145 -10.42 20.05 17.52
N ASP A 146 -11.13 21.09 17.10
CA ASP A 146 -11.52 22.22 17.99
C ASP A 146 -12.47 21.79 19.12
N ASP A 147 -13.35 20.81 18.87
CA ASP A 147 -14.30 20.32 19.88
C ASP A 147 -13.56 19.54 20.97
N LEU A 148 -12.58 18.71 20.60
CA LEU A 148 -11.71 18.03 21.56
C LEU A 148 -10.81 19.00 22.30
N ALA A 149 -10.30 20.04 21.63
CA ALA A 149 -9.51 21.08 22.28
C ALA A 149 -10.31 21.81 23.38
N MET A 150 -11.57 22.13 23.13
CA MET A 150 -12.44 22.75 24.12
C MET A 150 -12.68 21.82 25.32
N LYS A 151 -13.03 20.56 25.10
CA LYS A 151 -13.17 19.56 26.16
C LYS A 151 -11.91 19.44 27.03
N TYR A 152 -10.75 19.38 26.39
CA TYR A 152 -9.45 19.27 27.07
C TYR A 152 -9.18 20.47 27.97
N LEU A 153 -9.45 21.70 27.47
CA LEU A 153 -9.27 22.94 28.22
C LEU A 153 -10.26 23.08 29.39
N GLU A 154 -11.47 22.56 29.26
CA GLU A 154 -12.49 22.53 30.30
C GLU A 154 -12.26 21.44 31.35
N GLY A 155 -11.27 20.58 31.14
CA GLY A 155 -10.93 19.44 32.00
C GLY A 155 -11.95 18.32 31.96
N GLU A 156 -12.71 18.23 30.87
CA GLU A 156 -13.61 17.11 30.62
C GLU A 156 -12.83 15.88 30.13
N GLU A 157 -13.35 14.69 30.46
CA GLU A 157 -12.76 13.43 30.00
C GLU A 157 -12.96 13.25 28.50
N ILE A 158 -11.85 13.02 27.77
CA ILE A 158 -11.87 12.63 26.36
C ILE A 158 -11.90 11.11 26.28
N THR A 159 -12.94 10.57 25.65
CA THR A 159 -13.12 9.13 25.55
C THR A 159 -12.25 8.49 24.44
N VAL A 160 -11.90 7.22 24.60
CA VAL A 160 -11.14 6.47 23.58
C VAL A 160 -11.78 6.51 22.18
N PRO A 161 -13.11 6.36 22.01
CA PRO A 161 -13.76 6.51 20.70
C PRO A 161 -13.56 7.89 20.06
N GLU A 162 -13.58 8.97 20.85
CA GLU A 162 -13.33 10.33 20.35
C GLU A 162 -11.90 10.49 19.87
N ILE A 163 -10.92 10.00 20.64
CA ILE A 163 -9.50 10.00 20.24
C ILE A 163 -9.33 9.23 18.92
N LYS A 164 -9.88 8.01 18.83
CA LYS A 164 -9.81 7.18 17.63
C LYS A 164 -10.41 7.86 16.39
N ALA A 165 -11.55 8.55 16.56
CA ALA A 165 -12.21 9.26 15.47
C ALA A 165 -11.33 10.38 14.90
N VAL A 166 -10.66 11.15 15.76
CA VAL A 166 -9.75 12.23 15.33
C VAL A 166 -8.50 11.66 14.69
N ILE A 167 -7.88 10.61 15.27
CA ILE A 167 -6.70 9.95 14.66
C ILE A 167 -7.07 9.46 13.26
N ARG A 168 -8.21 8.78 13.08
CA ARG A 168 -8.67 8.31 11.76
C ARG A 168 -8.81 9.46 10.77
N LYS A 169 -9.55 10.51 11.14
CA LYS A 169 -9.77 11.69 10.30
C LYS A 169 -8.46 12.34 9.89
N ALA A 170 -7.55 12.54 10.83
CA ALA A 170 -6.25 13.14 10.59
C ALA A 170 -5.31 12.24 9.75
N THR A 171 -5.37 10.91 9.96
CA THR A 171 -4.60 9.95 9.14
C THR A 171 -5.08 9.97 7.69
N ILE A 172 -6.38 9.95 7.45
CA ILE A 172 -6.98 10.02 6.10
C ILE A 172 -6.63 11.35 5.42
N ALA A 173 -6.57 12.43 6.18
CA ALA A 173 -6.17 13.77 5.68
C ALA A 173 -4.65 13.92 5.48
N ASN A 174 -3.83 12.95 5.85
CA ASN A 174 -2.36 13.03 5.90
C ASN A 174 -1.81 14.10 6.87
N GLU A 175 -2.56 14.42 7.91
CA GLU A 175 -2.18 15.40 8.95
C GLU A 175 -1.50 14.73 10.16
N MET A 176 -1.70 13.42 10.33
CA MET A 176 -1.11 12.61 11.38
C MET A 176 -0.71 11.24 10.83
N VAL A 177 0.37 10.68 11.38
CA VAL A 177 0.86 9.33 11.08
C VAL A 177 0.93 8.52 12.38
N PRO A 178 -0.01 7.60 12.64
CA PRO A 178 0.03 6.75 13.83
C PRO A 178 1.24 5.81 13.79
N VAL A 179 1.91 5.65 14.93
CA VAL A 179 3.07 4.74 15.07
C VAL A 179 2.76 3.64 16.06
N VAL A 180 2.94 2.39 15.62
CA VAL A 180 2.81 1.18 16.42
C VAL A 180 4.10 0.36 16.36
N CYS A 181 4.28 -0.60 17.25
CA CYS A 181 5.50 -1.41 17.32
C CYS A 181 5.23 -2.89 17.61
N GLY A 182 6.21 -3.75 17.27
CA GLY A 182 6.11 -5.17 17.52
C GLY A 182 7.22 -5.99 16.86
N THR A 183 6.98 -7.29 16.76
CA THR A 183 7.85 -8.22 16.02
C THR A 183 7.01 -9.23 15.25
N SER A 184 6.91 -9.03 13.92
CA SER A 184 6.05 -9.84 13.06
C SER A 184 6.45 -11.30 13.02
N TYR A 185 7.75 -11.61 13.05
CA TYR A 185 8.25 -12.97 12.98
C TYR A 185 7.76 -13.84 14.15
N LYS A 186 7.59 -13.23 15.32
CA LYS A 186 7.04 -13.87 16.53
C LYS A 186 5.56 -13.59 16.74
N ASN A 187 4.89 -12.96 15.77
CA ASN A 187 3.48 -12.58 15.86
C ASN A 187 3.13 -11.74 17.10
N LYS A 188 4.08 -10.98 17.66
CA LYS A 188 3.87 -10.12 18.83
C LYS A 188 3.59 -8.70 18.36
N GLY A 189 2.41 -8.18 18.64
CA GLY A 189 1.95 -6.87 18.22
C GLY A 189 1.34 -6.82 16.80
N VAL A 190 1.16 -7.96 16.12
CA VAL A 190 0.58 -8.01 14.77
C VAL A 190 -0.92 -7.78 14.82
N GLN A 191 -1.61 -8.31 15.83
CA GLN A 191 -3.04 -8.11 16.02
C GLN A 191 -3.37 -6.62 16.19
N GLU A 192 -2.59 -5.91 16.99
CA GLU A 192 -2.73 -4.48 17.21
C GLU A 192 -2.45 -3.65 15.95
N VAL A 193 -1.53 -4.11 15.09
CA VAL A 193 -1.32 -3.49 13.76
C VAL A 193 -2.56 -3.66 12.89
N LEU A 194 -3.17 -4.85 12.88
CA LEU A 194 -4.38 -5.11 12.11
C LEU A 194 -5.57 -4.29 12.63
N ASP A 195 -5.72 -4.20 13.95
CA ASP A 195 -6.74 -3.35 14.57
C ASP A 195 -6.51 -1.87 14.21
N ALA A 196 -5.26 -1.40 14.26
CA ALA A 196 -4.92 -0.03 13.85
C ALA A 196 -5.21 0.24 12.36
N VAL A 197 -5.01 -0.75 11.49
CA VAL A 197 -5.41 -0.64 10.07
C VAL A 197 -6.93 -0.47 9.95
N VAL A 198 -7.72 -1.25 10.68
CA VAL A 198 -9.18 -1.16 10.66
C VAL A 198 -9.66 0.17 11.25
N ASP A 199 -9.04 0.61 12.35
CA ASP A 199 -9.45 1.81 13.06
C ASP A 199 -9.07 3.10 12.32
N TYR A 200 -7.88 3.19 11.72
CA TYR A 200 -7.31 4.45 11.26
C TYR A 200 -7.11 4.57 9.75
N MET A 201 -7.01 3.44 9.02
CA MET A 201 -6.75 3.52 7.59
C MET A 201 -8.04 3.69 6.78
N PRO A 202 -7.99 4.41 5.64
CA PRO A 202 -9.17 4.61 4.81
C PRO A 202 -9.65 3.32 4.14
N SER A 203 -10.96 3.21 4.01
CA SER A 203 -11.62 2.26 3.11
C SER A 203 -11.85 2.92 1.74
N PRO A 204 -12.23 2.15 0.69
CA PRO A 204 -12.65 2.73 -0.59
C PRO A 204 -13.78 3.77 -0.46
N LEU A 205 -14.66 3.62 0.55
CA LEU A 205 -15.78 4.55 0.78
C LEU A 205 -15.35 5.88 1.40
N ASP A 206 -14.21 5.94 2.07
CA ASP A 206 -13.67 7.20 2.61
C ASP A 206 -13.14 8.11 1.47
N LYS A 207 -12.79 7.51 0.32
CA LYS A 207 -12.47 8.24 -0.90
C LYS A 207 -13.78 8.47 -1.67
N LYS A 208 -14.11 9.72 -1.95
CA LYS A 208 -15.37 10.09 -2.65
C LYS A 208 -15.54 9.40 -4.01
N GLY A 209 -14.48 8.86 -4.58
CA GLY A 209 -14.42 8.20 -5.87
C GLY A 209 -13.14 8.57 -6.63
N ILE A 210 -13.09 8.27 -7.91
CA ILE A 210 -11.94 8.52 -8.78
C ILE A 210 -12.31 9.45 -9.92
N LYS A 211 -11.38 10.36 -10.25
CA LYS A 211 -11.46 11.21 -11.44
C LYS A 211 -10.90 10.49 -12.65
N GLY A 212 -11.43 10.86 -13.81
CA GLY A 212 -10.95 10.41 -15.10
C GLY A 212 -11.35 11.40 -16.18
N VAL A 213 -11.13 11.04 -17.43
CA VAL A 213 -11.48 11.83 -18.60
C VAL A 213 -12.36 10.98 -19.52
N ASN A 214 -13.45 11.53 -19.99
CA ASN A 214 -14.25 10.88 -21.02
C ASN A 214 -13.49 10.98 -22.36
N PRO A 215 -13.13 9.86 -23.02
CA PRO A 215 -12.32 9.89 -24.23
C PRO A 215 -13.05 10.46 -25.47
N GLU A 216 -14.38 10.57 -25.44
CA GLU A 216 -15.19 11.08 -26.54
C GLU A 216 -15.38 12.60 -26.46
N THR A 217 -15.55 13.13 -25.23
CA THR A 217 -15.81 14.57 -25.00
C THR A 217 -14.57 15.31 -24.51
N GLU A 218 -13.52 14.60 -24.08
CA GLU A 218 -12.31 15.14 -23.44
C GLU A 218 -12.58 15.93 -22.14
N GLU A 219 -13.79 15.78 -21.57
CA GLU A 219 -14.17 16.43 -20.32
C GLU A 219 -13.79 15.57 -19.11
N GLU A 220 -13.53 16.24 -17.99
CA GLU A 220 -13.35 15.54 -16.71
C GLU A 220 -14.64 14.81 -16.32
N ASP A 221 -14.51 13.57 -15.90
CA ASP A 221 -15.58 12.73 -15.41
C ASP A 221 -15.20 12.14 -14.05
N PHE A 222 -16.19 11.66 -13.32
CA PHE A 222 -16.02 11.15 -11.96
C PHE A 222 -16.80 9.86 -11.74
N ARG A 223 -16.15 8.86 -11.11
CA ARG A 223 -16.79 7.63 -10.72
C ARG A 223 -16.81 7.53 -9.19
N PRO A 224 -18.02 7.49 -8.58
CA PRO A 224 -18.14 7.24 -7.14
C PRO A 224 -17.75 5.80 -6.80
N ALA A 225 -17.23 5.58 -5.61
CA ALA A 225 -16.93 4.24 -5.10
C ALA A 225 -18.24 3.56 -4.67
N SER A 226 -19.00 3.05 -5.63
CA SER A 226 -20.32 2.43 -5.44
C SER A 226 -20.50 1.28 -6.42
N ASP A 227 -21.11 0.19 -5.94
CA ASP A 227 -21.47 -0.98 -6.77
C ASP A 227 -22.56 -0.66 -7.81
N ASP A 228 -23.40 0.33 -7.55
CA ASP A 228 -24.48 0.76 -8.43
C ASP A 228 -24.02 1.71 -9.55
N ALA A 229 -22.78 2.17 -9.50
CA ALA A 229 -22.23 3.06 -10.53
C ALA A 229 -21.77 2.26 -11.77
N PRO A 230 -21.61 2.91 -12.96
CA PRO A 230 -21.01 2.26 -14.10
C PRO A 230 -19.63 1.67 -13.79
N PHE A 231 -19.36 0.47 -14.29
CA PHE A 231 -18.10 -0.22 -14.03
C PHE A 231 -16.89 0.56 -14.53
N SER A 232 -15.89 0.69 -13.67
CA SER A 232 -14.56 1.18 -14.04
C SER A 232 -13.47 0.52 -13.20
N ALA A 233 -12.37 0.15 -13.84
CA ALA A 233 -11.23 -0.50 -13.20
C ALA A 233 -9.92 -0.12 -13.89
N LEU A 234 -8.82 -0.12 -13.13
CA LEU A 234 -7.48 0.16 -13.62
C LEU A 234 -6.64 -1.12 -13.62
N ALA A 235 -6.11 -1.50 -14.77
CA ALA A 235 -5.11 -2.55 -14.90
C ALA A 235 -3.76 -2.02 -14.42
N PHE A 236 -3.31 -2.42 -13.23
CA PHE A 236 -2.11 -1.83 -12.62
C PHE A 236 -0.87 -2.72 -12.64
N LYS A 237 -1.03 -4.02 -12.92
CA LYS A 237 0.09 -4.96 -13.03
C LYS A 237 -0.23 -6.09 -14.01
N ILE A 238 0.70 -6.33 -14.93
CA ILE A 238 0.70 -7.55 -15.75
C ILE A 238 1.76 -8.49 -15.19
N ALA A 239 1.43 -9.78 -15.13
CA ALA A 239 2.37 -10.82 -14.75
C ALA A 239 2.20 -12.03 -15.67
N THR A 240 3.29 -12.75 -15.93
CA THR A 240 3.24 -14.00 -16.69
C THR A 240 3.31 -15.19 -15.74
N ASP A 241 2.27 -15.99 -15.74
CA ASP A 241 2.18 -17.20 -14.95
C ASP A 241 2.46 -18.44 -15.82
N PRO A 242 3.29 -19.39 -15.34
CA PRO A 242 3.64 -20.59 -16.13
C PRO A 242 2.45 -21.50 -16.49
N TYR A 243 1.36 -21.45 -15.71
CA TYR A 243 0.23 -22.36 -15.82
C TYR A 243 -1.00 -21.73 -16.50
N VAL A 244 -1.28 -20.46 -16.18
CA VAL A 244 -2.48 -19.77 -16.70
C VAL A 244 -2.14 -18.69 -17.74
N GLY A 245 -0.84 -18.46 -17.99
CA GLY A 245 -0.38 -17.46 -18.96
C GLY A 245 -0.43 -16.03 -18.41
N LYS A 246 -0.92 -15.09 -19.22
CA LYS A 246 -0.97 -13.68 -18.85
C LYS A 246 -2.04 -13.43 -17.78
N LEU A 247 -1.62 -12.86 -16.65
CA LEU A 247 -2.45 -12.37 -15.57
C LEU A 247 -2.46 -10.84 -15.60
N CYS A 248 -3.63 -10.24 -15.60
CA CYS A 248 -3.82 -8.81 -15.50
C CYS A 248 -4.45 -8.50 -14.14
N TYR A 249 -3.66 -7.92 -13.23
CA TYR A 249 -4.18 -7.43 -11.96
C TYR A 249 -4.86 -6.08 -12.18
N PHE A 250 -6.08 -5.96 -11.69
CA PHE A 250 -6.87 -4.74 -11.81
C PHE A 250 -7.56 -4.39 -10.50
N ARG A 251 -7.73 -3.09 -10.27
CA ARG A 251 -8.52 -2.56 -9.17
C ARG A 251 -9.83 -2.00 -9.72
N VAL A 252 -10.94 -2.42 -9.13
CA VAL A 252 -12.28 -1.87 -9.40
C VAL A 252 -12.45 -0.60 -8.60
N TYR A 253 -12.81 0.50 -9.27
CA TYR A 253 -13.09 1.78 -8.63
C TYR A 253 -14.59 2.06 -8.51
N SER A 254 -15.39 1.55 -9.43
CA SER A 254 -16.84 1.69 -9.42
C SER A 254 -17.51 0.52 -10.12
N GLY A 255 -18.76 0.28 -9.76
CA GLY A 255 -19.60 -0.76 -10.35
C GLY A 255 -19.19 -2.17 -9.96
N THR A 256 -19.83 -3.12 -10.57
CA THR A 256 -19.61 -4.57 -10.42
C THR A 256 -19.35 -5.22 -11.75
N LEU A 257 -18.66 -6.37 -11.76
CA LEU A 257 -18.42 -7.14 -12.98
C LEU A 257 -18.49 -8.64 -12.71
N GLU A 258 -19.31 -9.34 -13.50
CA GLU A 258 -19.36 -10.80 -13.50
C GLU A 258 -18.28 -11.41 -14.40
N LYS A 259 -17.79 -12.59 -14.03
CA LYS A 259 -16.90 -13.39 -14.89
C LYS A 259 -17.55 -13.66 -16.24
N GLY A 260 -16.76 -13.62 -17.29
CA GLY A 260 -17.24 -13.86 -18.66
C GLY A 260 -17.80 -12.62 -19.35
N SER A 261 -17.95 -11.50 -18.64
CA SER A 261 -18.38 -10.22 -19.20
C SER A 261 -17.36 -9.66 -20.18
N THR A 262 -17.84 -8.84 -21.09
CA THR A 262 -17.03 -8.02 -22.01
C THR A 262 -16.98 -6.61 -21.48
N VAL A 263 -15.78 -6.03 -21.45
CA VAL A 263 -15.53 -4.64 -21.05
C VAL A 263 -14.83 -3.90 -22.16
N LEU A 264 -14.95 -2.59 -22.17
CA LEU A 264 -14.16 -1.73 -23.03
C LEU A 264 -12.79 -1.44 -22.38
N ASN A 265 -11.70 -1.78 -23.05
CA ASN A 265 -10.39 -1.19 -22.74
C ASN A 265 -10.41 0.22 -23.35
N CYS A 266 -10.73 1.20 -22.51
CA CYS A 266 -11.00 2.57 -22.95
C CYS A 266 -9.73 3.27 -23.44
N THR A 267 -8.58 2.94 -22.88
CA THR A 267 -7.28 3.48 -23.28
C THR A 267 -6.91 3.10 -24.73
N LYS A 268 -7.30 1.89 -25.16
CA LYS A 268 -6.97 1.34 -26.50
C LYS A 268 -8.17 1.30 -27.45
N GLY A 269 -9.36 1.61 -27.00
CA GLY A 269 -10.59 1.51 -27.78
C GLY A 269 -10.93 0.08 -28.22
N THR A 270 -10.53 -0.95 -27.44
CA THR A 270 -10.71 -2.36 -27.78
C THR A 270 -11.57 -3.07 -26.76
N LYS A 271 -12.37 -4.05 -27.23
CA LYS A 271 -13.15 -4.89 -26.30
C LYS A 271 -12.32 -6.06 -25.78
N GLU A 272 -12.39 -6.28 -24.47
CA GLU A 272 -11.74 -7.40 -23.78
C GLU A 272 -12.79 -8.24 -23.08
N ARG A 273 -12.64 -9.57 -23.15
CA ARG A 273 -13.49 -10.49 -22.41
C ARG A 273 -12.77 -11.00 -21.17
N LEU A 274 -13.30 -10.69 -19.99
CA LEU A 274 -12.79 -11.18 -18.72
C LEU A 274 -13.38 -12.56 -18.40
N GLY A 275 -12.90 -13.59 -19.12
CA GLY A 275 -13.45 -14.95 -19.08
C GLY A 275 -13.30 -15.63 -17.73
N ARG A 276 -12.19 -15.41 -17.04
CA ARG A 276 -11.92 -15.88 -15.68
C ARG A 276 -11.39 -14.72 -14.84
N ILE A 277 -11.94 -14.59 -13.64
CA ILE A 277 -11.50 -13.65 -12.63
C ILE A 277 -11.02 -14.44 -11.43
N LEU A 278 -9.84 -14.09 -10.93
CA LEU A 278 -9.18 -14.77 -9.83
C LEU A 278 -9.00 -13.82 -8.65
N GLN A 279 -9.32 -14.29 -7.46
CA GLN A 279 -8.79 -13.73 -6.23
C GLN A 279 -7.44 -14.39 -5.95
N MET A 280 -6.42 -13.55 -5.73
CA MET A 280 -5.06 -14.02 -5.48
C MET A 280 -4.74 -13.97 -4.01
N HIS A 281 -4.22 -15.07 -3.46
CA HIS A 281 -3.70 -15.16 -2.11
C HIS A 281 -2.30 -15.77 -2.16
N ALA A 282 -1.30 -14.93 -2.23
CA ALA A 282 0.09 -15.30 -2.55
C ALA A 282 0.15 -16.13 -3.85
N ASN A 283 0.52 -17.41 -3.78
CA ASN A 283 0.55 -18.33 -4.92
C ASN A 283 -0.77 -19.11 -5.12
N HIS A 284 -1.75 -18.94 -4.25
CA HIS A 284 -3.05 -19.57 -4.38
C HIS A 284 -3.96 -18.73 -5.24
N ARG A 285 -4.76 -19.40 -6.05
CA ARG A 285 -5.71 -18.80 -6.99
C ARG A 285 -7.08 -19.36 -6.70
N GLU A 286 -8.03 -18.48 -6.50
CA GLU A 286 -9.43 -18.84 -6.32
C GLU A 286 -10.25 -18.19 -7.43
N ASP A 287 -11.01 -18.99 -8.15
CA ASP A 287 -11.94 -18.46 -9.15
C ASP A 287 -13.11 -17.77 -8.45
N ILE A 288 -13.38 -16.52 -8.81
CA ILE A 288 -14.49 -15.74 -8.30
C ILE A 288 -15.47 -15.39 -9.42
N ASP A 289 -16.74 -15.31 -9.07
CA ASP A 289 -17.81 -15.07 -10.04
C ASP A 289 -18.08 -13.60 -10.28
N MET A 290 -17.79 -12.76 -9.30
CA MET A 290 -18.06 -11.31 -9.34
C MET A 290 -17.01 -10.52 -8.57
N VAL A 291 -16.77 -9.29 -9.01
CA VAL A 291 -15.98 -8.28 -8.31
C VAL A 291 -16.82 -7.02 -8.08
N TYR A 292 -16.49 -6.28 -7.02
CA TYR A 292 -17.20 -5.11 -6.52
C TYR A 292 -16.29 -3.88 -6.45
N ALA A 293 -16.89 -2.70 -6.28
CA ALA A 293 -16.13 -1.46 -6.09
C ALA A 293 -15.17 -1.56 -4.88
N GLY A 294 -13.90 -1.28 -5.11
CA GLY A 294 -12.81 -1.41 -4.12
C GLY A 294 -12.04 -2.73 -4.19
N ASP A 295 -12.52 -3.72 -4.93
CA ASP A 295 -11.83 -5.00 -5.07
C ASP A 295 -10.57 -4.91 -5.92
N ILE A 296 -9.62 -5.80 -5.59
CA ILE A 296 -8.45 -6.10 -6.42
C ILE A 296 -8.54 -7.56 -6.83
N ALA A 297 -8.49 -7.82 -8.13
CA ALA A 297 -8.57 -9.15 -8.69
C ALA A 297 -7.59 -9.30 -9.87
N ALA A 298 -7.47 -10.52 -10.39
CA ALA A 298 -6.67 -10.82 -11.58
C ALA A 298 -7.55 -11.42 -12.68
N ALA A 299 -7.48 -10.87 -13.90
CA ALA A 299 -8.11 -11.44 -15.08
C ALA A 299 -7.12 -12.30 -15.85
N VAL A 300 -7.61 -13.45 -16.35
CA VAL A 300 -6.83 -14.39 -17.17
C VAL A 300 -7.17 -14.20 -18.63
N GLY A 301 -6.14 -14.20 -19.48
CA GLY A 301 -6.30 -14.29 -20.93
C GLY A 301 -6.69 -13.02 -21.64
N VAL A 302 -6.53 -11.85 -21.00
CA VAL A 302 -6.61 -10.55 -21.68
C VAL A 302 -5.50 -10.44 -22.73
N LYS A 303 -5.85 -10.00 -23.93
CA LYS A 303 -4.91 -10.07 -25.08
C LYS A 303 -4.15 -8.75 -25.29
N ASN A 304 -4.88 -7.65 -25.31
CA ASN A 304 -4.33 -6.34 -25.71
C ASN A 304 -4.07 -5.40 -24.54
N THR A 305 -4.37 -5.82 -23.30
CA THR A 305 -4.24 -4.98 -22.11
C THR A 305 -2.80 -4.91 -21.64
N THR A 306 -2.37 -3.71 -21.28
CA THR A 306 -1.07 -3.39 -20.67
C THR A 306 -1.28 -2.68 -19.33
N THR A 307 -0.21 -2.55 -18.55
CA THR A 307 -0.23 -1.80 -17.29
C THR A 307 -0.60 -0.34 -17.55
N GLY A 308 -1.56 0.20 -16.80
CA GLY A 308 -2.09 1.55 -16.94
C GLY A 308 -3.37 1.66 -17.78
N ASP A 309 -3.81 0.57 -18.42
CA ASP A 309 -5.05 0.59 -19.20
C ASP A 309 -6.28 0.62 -18.27
N THR A 310 -7.32 1.30 -18.73
CA THR A 310 -8.61 1.39 -18.04
C THR A 310 -9.63 0.46 -18.68
N PHE A 311 -10.27 -0.39 -17.86
CA PHE A 311 -11.49 -1.11 -18.22
C PHE A 311 -12.70 -0.32 -17.77
N CYS A 312 -13.71 -0.21 -18.63
CA CYS A 312 -14.96 0.46 -18.31
C CYS A 312 -16.18 -0.20 -18.97
N ASP A 313 -17.35 0.25 -18.54
CA ASP A 313 -18.59 -0.01 -19.22
C ASP A 313 -18.59 0.64 -20.61
N GLU A 314 -19.16 -0.04 -21.62
CA GLU A 314 -19.16 0.44 -23.01
C GLU A 314 -20.00 1.71 -23.20
N ASP A 315 -21.10 1.82 -22.46
CA ASP A 315 -22.05 2.93 -22.57
C ASP A 315 -21.59 4.15 -21.74
N HIS A 316 -20.61 3.95 -20.85
CA HIS A 316 -20.09 4.98 -19.95
C HIS A 316 -18.56 5.02 -20.00
N PRO A 317 -17.97 5.41 -21.15
CA PRO A 317 -16.52 5.37 -21.31
C PRO A 317 -15.82 6.40 -20.41
N ILE A 318 -14.73 5.95 -19.78
CA ILE A 318 -13.85 6.80 -18.96
C ILE A 318 -12.43 6.26 -19.05
N ILE A 319 -11.47 7.14 -19.14
CA ILE A 319 -10.05 6.85 -18.93
C ILE A 319 -9.69 7.38 -17.56
N LEU A 320 -9.37 6.46 -16.63
CA LEU A 320 -8.86 6.84 -15.33
C LEU A 320 -7.47 7.44 -15.50
N GLU A 321 -7.08 8.31 -14.59
CA GLU A 321 -5.77 8.97 -14.64
C GLU A 321 -4.65 7.95 -14.87
N SER A 322 -3.86 8.16 -15.93
CA SER A 322 -2.82 7.26 -16.37
C SER A 322 -1.63 7.25 -15.39
N MET A 323 -1.00 6.08 -15.23
CA MET A 323 0.28 5.97 -14.55
C MET A 323 1.37 6.56 -15.43
N VAL A 324 2.16 7.48 -14.88
CA VAL A 324 3.35 8.02 -15.55
C VAL A 324 4.55 7.21 -15.06
N PHE A 325 5.23 6.55 -15.98
CA PHE A 325 6.43 5.79 -15.65
C PHE A 325 7.68 6.60 -16.00
N PRO A 326 8.72 6.57 -15.16
CA PRO A 326 9.97 7.24 -15.46
C PRO A 326 10.66 6.62 -16.70
N GLU A 327 11.43 7.45 -17.41
CA GLU A 327 12.23 6.98 -18.54
C GLU A 327 13.37 6.08 -18.04
N PRO A 328 13.74 5.03 -18.82
CA PRO A 328 14.86 4.17 -18.51
C PRO A 328 16.16 4.95 -18.34
N VAL A 329 16.95 4.60 -17.31
CA VAL A 329 18.22 5.28 -17.00
C VAL A 329 19.45 4.45 -17.39
N ILE A 330 19.31 3.15 -17.64
CA ILE A 330 20.39 2.26 -18.02
C ILE A 330 20.05 1.55 -19.32
N GLU A 331 21.04 1.49 -20.23
CA GLU A 331 20.97 0.74 -21.48
C GLU A 331 22.11 -0.25 -21.58
N VAL A 332 21.80 -1.48 -22.00
CA VAL A 332 22.78 -2.55 -22.15
C VAL A 332 22.54 -3.29 -23.47
N ALA A 333 23.62 -3.52 -24.22
CA ALA A 333 23.59 -4.38 -25.39
C ALA A 333 23.59 -5.86 -24.95
N ILE A 334 22.70 -6.65 -25.53
CA ILE A 334 22.61 -8.09 -25.24
C ILE A 334 22.71 -8.90 -26.53
N GLU A 335 23.37 -10.06 -26.45
CA GLU A 335 23.45 -11.01 -27.52
C GLU A 335 23.19 -12.44 -27.03
N PRO A 336 22.47 -13.25 -27.82
CA PRO A 336 22.27 -14.65 -27.46
C PRO A 336 23.56 -15.45 -27.60
N LYS A 337 23.89 -16.30 -26.65
CA LYS A 337 25.08 -17.17 -26.71
C LYS A 337 25.06 -18.19 -27.89
N THR A 338 23.87 -18.49 -28.39
CA THR A 338 23.68 -19.45 -29.51
C THR A 338 22.56 -18.95 -30.44
N LYS A 339 22.63 -19.36 -31.73
CA LYS A 339 21.56 -19.03 -32.70
C LYS A 339 20.18 -19.53 -32.26
N ALA A 340 20.11 -20.72 -31.65
CA ALA A 340 18.87 -21.26 -31.10
C ALA A 340 18.32 -20.46 -29.87
N GLY A 341 19.17 -19.68 -29.22
CA GLY A 341 18.80 -18.77 -28.14
C GLY A 341 18.13 -17.50 -28.62
N GLN A 342 18.28 -17.13 -29.88
CA GLN A 342 17.75 -15.83 -30.39
C GLN A 342 16.24 -15.74 -30.36
N GLU A 343 15.55 -16.80 -30.77
CA GLU A 343 14.07 -16.87 -30.71
C GLU A 343 13.56 -16.83 -29.28
N LYS A 344 14.20 -17.61 -28.38
CA LYS A 344 13.86 -17.62 -26.96
C LYS A 344 14.11 -16.26 -26.30
N MET A 345 15.17 -15.57 -26.68
CA MET A 345 15.48 -14.23 -26.23
C MET A 345 14.40 -13.23 -26.65
N GLY A 346 13.98 -13.26 -27.93
CA GLY A 346 12.89 -12.41 -28.41
C GLY A 346 11.58 -12.59 -27.64
N ILE A 347 11.18 -13.85 -27.38
CA ILE A 347 9.98 -14.18 -26.59
C ILE A 347 10.14 -13.67 -25.14
N ALA A 348 11.31 -13.84 -24.53
CA ALA A 348 11.54 -13.39 -23.16
C ALA A 348 11.49 -11.86 -23.06
N LEU A 349 12.10 -11.15 -24.00
CA LEU A 349 12.09 -9.69 -24.05
C LEU A 349 10.69 -9.12 -24.26
N SER A 350 9.88 -9.76 -25.11
CA SER A 350 8.47 -9.36 -25.28
C SER A 350 7.68 -9.52 -23.99
N LYS A 351 7.87 -10.60 -23.25
CA LYS A 351 7.21 -10.80 -21.96
C LYS A 351 7.64 -9.76 -20.93
N LEU A 352 8.94 -9.47 -20.83
CA LEU A 352 9.44 -8.43 -19.93
C LEU A 352 8.85 -7.05 -20.26
N ALA A 353 8.74 -6.70 -21.54
CA ALA A 353 8.12 -5.45 -21.97
C ALA A 353 6.61 -5.39 -21.68
N GLU A 354 5.91 -6.53 -21.57
CA GLU A 354 4.51 -6.58 -21.15
C GLU A 354 4.36 -6.42 -19.62
N GLU A 355 5.32 -6.96 -18.85
CA GLU A 355 5.29 -6.95 -17.38
C GLU A 355 5.80 -5.63 -16.80
N ASP A 356 6.85 -5.07 -17.37
CA ASP A 356 7.51 -3.84 -16.90
C ASP A 356 7.32 -2.70 -17.90
N PRO A 357 6.50 -1.70 -17.58
CA PRO A 357 6.24 -0.56 -18.47
C PRO A 357 7.46 0.38 -18.64
N THR A 358 8.49 0.27 -17.80
CA THR A 358 9.75 1.02 -17.96
C THR A 358 10.74 0.28 -18.84
N PHE A 359 10.54 -1.03 -19.07
CA PHE A 359 11.42 -1.83 -19.88
C PHE A 359 11.20 -1.58 -21.37
N ARG A 360 12.26 -1.24 -22.07
CA ARG A 360 12.26 -1.04 -23.53
C ARG A 360 13.29 -1.95 -24.19
N THR A 361 12.97 -2.41 -25.37
CA THR A 361 13.92 -3.16 -26.21
C THR A 361 13.85 -2.64 -27.64
N TYR A 362 15.01 -2.45 -28.25
CA TYR A 362 15.14 -1.99 -29.64
C TYR A 362 16.44 -2.47 -30.26
N THR A 363 16.52 -2.44 -31.57
CA THR A 363 17.75 -2.75 -32.29
C THR A 363 18.47 -1.44 -32.64
N ASN A 364 19.71 -1.32 -32.21
CA ASN A 364 20.55 -0.20 -32.60
C ASN A 364 20.83 -0.28 -34.12
N LYS A 365 20.45 0.74 -34.85
CA LYS A 365 20.52 0.77 -36.32
C LYS A 365 21.96 0.83 -36.85
N GLU A 366 22.91 1.32 -36.04
CA GLU A 366 24.32 1.45 -36.44
C GLU A 366 25.10 0.17 -36.18
N THR A 367 24.87 -0.46 -35.02
CA THR A 367 25.65 -1.65 -34.59
C THR A 367 24.93 -2.97 -34.89
N GLY A 368 23.61 -2.93 -35.15
CA GLY A 368 22.77 -4.13 -35.31
C GLY A 368 22.49 -4.89 -34.00
N GLN A 369 22.96 -4.39 -32.87
CA GLN A 369 22.81 -5.05 -31.56
C GLN A 369 21.42 -4.82 -30.98
N THR A 370 20.92 -5.82 -30.24
CA THR A 370 19.72 -5.66 -29.44
C THR A 370 20.07 -4.92 -28.15
N ILE A 371 19.43 -3.78 -27.92
CA ILE A 371 19.56 -2.98 -26.70
C ILE A 371 18.35 -3.23 -25.82
N ILE A 372 18.60 -3.41 -24.54
CA ILE A 372 17.58 -3.37 -23.49
C ILE A 372 17.81 -2.12 -22.65
N ALA A 373 16.72 -1.44 -22.29
CA ALA A 373 16.75 -0.28 -21.42
C ALA A 373 15.75 -0.48 -20.26
N GLY A 374 16.13 -0.07 -19.07
CA GLY A 374 15.33 -0.23 -17.86
C GLY A 374 15.82 0.66 -16.71
N MET A 375 15.19 0.50 -15.57
CA MET A 375 15.56 1.18 -14.32
C MET A 375 16.38 0.24 -13.44
#